data_aa3a8789eeabe15df02069776535ae6d
#
_entry.id   aa3a8789eeabe15df02069776535ae6d
#
_cell.length_a   1.000
_cell.length_b   1.000
_cell.length_c   1.000
_cell.angle_alpha   90.00
_cell.angle_beta   90.00
_cell.angle_gamma   90.00
#
_symmetry.space_group_name_H-M   'P 1'
#
loop_
_entity.id
_entity.type
_entity.pdbx_description
1 polymer ?
#
loop_
_entity_poly.entity_id
_entity_poly.type
_entity_poly.pdbx_seq_one_letter_code
_entity_poly.pdbx_strand_id
1 'polypeptide(L)'
;MLRYRSPVSGSSATIFLPLFSGRFTKTHSLGSNLVKPNRFRVIVYSIANKSIKGTSGAVVNITLKADDKLAIRDYTLKLENITLADAAENEYYPSDSESTVNVVTTGIKPILMDGSSDKIYDLQGRRVNTVKKGIYIVNGKKLIVST
;
A
#
# COMPACT_ATOMS: atom_id res chain seq x y z
N MET A 1 17.02 -3.60 10.15
CA MET A 1 16.54 -4.50 9.07
C MET A 1 15.03 -4.42 8.98
N LEU A 2 14.45 -4.09 7.84
CA LEU A 2 12.99 -4.02 7.67
C LEU A 2 12.45 -5.40 7.26
N ARG A 3 11.51 -5.93 8.01
CA ARG A 3 10.77 -7.15 7.66
C ARG A 3 9.33 -6.80 7.26
N TYR A 4 8.93 -7.34 6.13
CA TYR A 4 7.53 -7.49 5.78
C TYR A 4 7.13 -8.94 5.99
N ARG A 5 6.16 -9.22 6.83
CA ARG A 5 5.61 -10.55 7.04
C ARG A 5 4.31 -10.71 6.27
N SER A 6 4.36 -11.41 5.14
CA SER A 6 3.14 -11.93 4.52
C SER A 6 2.85 -13.31 5.11
N PRO A 7 1.67 -13.56 5.65
CA PRO A 7 1.32 -14.89 6.19
C PRO A 7 0.86 -15.89 5.13
N VAL A 8 0.87 -15.54 3.82
CA VAL A 8 0.38 -16.43 2.76
C VAL A 8 1.31 -16.38 1.54
N SER A 9 1.70 -17.56 1.08
CA SER A 9 2.36 -17.77 -0.21
C SER A 9 1.51 -17.20 -1.34
N GLY A 10 2.06 -16.27 -2.13
CA GLY A 10 1.44 -15.77 -3.36
C GLY A 10 1.11 -14.27 -3.40
N SER A 11 1.21 -13.52 -2.30
CA SER A 11 0.99 -12.08 -2.31
C SER A 11 2.33 -11.35 -2.35
N SER A 12 2.61 -10.63 -3.40
CA SER A 12 3.86 -9.88 -3.57
C SER A 12 3.61 -8.39 -3.40
N ALA A 13 4.38 -7.75 -2.53
CA ALA A 13 4.54 -6.31 -2.56
C ALA A 13 5.90 -6.00 -3.16
N THR A 14 5.94 -5.13 -4.15
CA THR A 14 7.19 -4.64 -4.74
C THR A 14 7.70 -3.48 -3.91
N ILE A 15 8.92 -3.60 -3.42
CA ILE A 15 9.60 -2.52 -2.70
C ILE A 15 10.37 -1.69 -3.73
N PHE A 16 10.07 -0.39 -3.79
CA PHE A 16 10.87 0.55 -4.55
C PHE A 16 12.10 0.95 -3.75
N LEU A 17 13.14 1.40 -4.47
CA LEU A 17 14.38 1.86 -3.86
C LEU A 17 14.09 2.86 -2.74
N PRO A 18 14.66 2.66 -1.55
CA PRO A 18 14.57 3.63 -0.47
C PRO A 18 15.24 4.93 -0.90
N LEU A 19 14.63 6.05 -0.53
CA LEU A 19 15.14 7.38 -0.81
C LEU A 19 15.70 8.00 0.47
N PHE A 20 16.77 8.77 0.31
CA PHE A 20 17.29 9.60 1.39
C PHE A 20 16.24 10.61 1.87
N SER A 21 16.16 10.79 3.16
CA SER A 21 15.55 12.00 3.72
C SER A 21 16.51 13.20 3.53
N GLY A 22 16.02 14.43 3.67
CA GLY A 22 16.86 15.64 3.58
C GLY A 22 17.94 15.76 4.67
N ARG A 23 18.08 14.76 5.55
CA ARG A 23 19.05 14.75 6.66
C ARG A 23 20.44 14.25 6.26
N PHE A 24 20.61 13.74 5.06
CA PHE A 24 21.88 13.22 4.57
C PHE A 24 22.69 14.27 3.83
N THR A 25 24.00 14.07 3.80
CA THR A 25 24.95 14.86 3.01
C THR A 25 25.36 14.07 1.77
N LYS A 26 26.06 14.71 0.83
CA LYS A 26 26.58 14.07 -0.40
C LYS A 26 27.56 12.93 -0.13
N THR A 27 28.10 12.83 1.10
CA THR A 27 29.03 11.77 1.50
C THR A 27 28.34 10.51 2.00
N HIS A 28 27.03 10.54 2.16
CA HIS A 28 26.27 9.38 2.58
C HIS A 28 25.88 8.55 1.35
N SER A 29 25.93 7.24 1.52
CA SER A 29 25.46 6.26 0.56
C SER A 29 24.35 5.41 1.18
N LEU A 30 23.41 4.98 0.35
CA LEU A 30 22.29 4.14 0.73
C LEU A 30 22.34 2.87 -0.12
N GLY A 31 22.44 1.73 0.54
CA GLY A 31 22.34 0.42 -0.06
C GLY A 31 21.09 -0.30 0.39
N SER A 32 20.53 -1.11 -0.47
CA SER A 32 19.39 -1.94 -0.12
C SER A 32 19.37 -3.24 -0.90
N ASN A 33 18.87 -4.30 -0.28
CA ASN A 33 18.68 -5.58 -0.95
C ASN A 33 17.54 -6.39 -0.35
N LEU A 34 16.96 -7.27 -1.16
CA LEU A 34 16.02 -8.28 -0.72
C LEU A 34 16.82 -9.49 -0.20
N VAL A 35 16.74 -9.73 1.11
CA VAL A 35 17.50 -10.82 1.76
C VAL A 35 16.76 -12.15 1.63
N LYS A 36 15.43 -12.13 1.76
CA LYS A 36 14.50 -13.26 1.60
C LYS A 36 13.17 -12.71 1.10
N PRO A 37 12.29 -13.54 0.55
CA PRO A 37 10.90 -13.12 0.36
C PRO A 37 10.39 -12.44 1.63
N ASN A 38 9.82 -11.24 1.51
CA ASN A 38 9.28 -10.43 2.61
C ASN A 38 10.31 -9.89 3.63
N ARG A 39 11.62 -9.90 3.31
CA ARG A 39 12.65 -9.31 4.15
C ARG A 39 13.58 -8.44 3.32
N PHE A 40 13.58 -7.16 3.62
CA PHE A 40 14.37 -6.15 2.94
C PHE A 40 15.37 -5.52 3.92
N ARG A 41 16.63 -5.39 3.50
CA ARG A 41 17.69 -4.76 4.27
C ARG A 41 18.00 -3.40 3.68
N VAL A 42 18.13 -2.41 4.55
CA VAL A 42 18.62 -1.07 4.20
C VAL A 42 19.89 -0.79 5.00
N ILE A 43 20.90 -0.27 4.34
CA ILE A 43 22.17 0.14 4.94
C ILE A 43 22.43 1.58 4.50
N VAL A 44 22.72 2.45 5.46
CA VAL A 44 23.14 3.82 5.22
C VAL A 44 24.50 4.01 5.87
N TYR A 45 25.45 4.54 5.14
CA TYR A 45 26.79 4.79 5.64
C TYR A 45 27.38 6.08 5.05
N SER A 46 28.34 6.67 5.73
CA SER A 46 29.07 7.84 5.25
C SER A 46 30.54 7.47 5.01
N ILE A 47 31.01 7.62 3.78
CA ILE A 47 32.41 7.37 3.42
C ILE A 47 33.37 8.41 4.03
N ALA A 48 32.85 9.56 4.47
CA ALA A 48 33.60 10.63 5.10
C ALA A 48 33.35 10.74 6.61
N ASN A 49 32.80 9.67 7.21
CA ASN A 49 32.46 9.61 8.64
C ASN A 49 31.63 10.82 9.14
N LYS A 50 30.62 11.23 8.35
CA LYS A 50 29.73 12.35 8.68
C LYS A 50 28.46 11.86 9.32
N SER A 51 28.07 12.50 10.39
CA SER A 51 26.79 12.23 11.07
C SER A 51 25.59 12.66 10.24
N ILE A 52 24.46 12.01 10.45
CA ILE A 52 23.15 12.42 9.94
C ILE A 52 22.76 13.74 10.60
N LYS A 53 22.21 14.68 9.83
CA LYS A 53 21.80 15.99 10.33
C LYS A 53 20.54 15.91 11.17
N GLY A 54 20.46 16.77 12.21
CA GLY A 54 19.28 16.93 13.06
C GLY A 54 19.08 15.78 14.05
N THR A 55 18.16 15.97 14.97
CA THR A 55 17.90 15.07 16.11
C THR A 55 16.59 14.29 15.98
N SER A 56 15.74 14.61 15.01
CA SER A 56 14.44 13.99 14.82
C SER A 56 14.04 13.93 13.34
N GLY A 57 13.01 13.14 13.02
CA GLY A 57 12.43 12.99 11.69
C GLY A 57 12.92 11.74 10.95
N ALA A 58 12.37 11.52 9.76
CA ALA A 58 12.66 10.35 8.94
C ALA A 58 14.13 10.27 8.54
N VAL A 59 14.72 9.11 8.65
CA VAL A 59 16.06 8.78 8.16
C VAL A 59 16.00 8.27 6.73
N VAL A 60 15.12 7.32 6.45
CA VAL A 60 14.92 6.72 5.13
C VAL A 60 13.44 6.70 4.82
N ASN A 61 13.07 7.01 3.58
CA ASN A 61 11.73 6.86 3.06
C ASN A 61 11.67 5.59 2.20
N ILE A 62 10.75 4.71 2.49
CA ILE A 62 10.56 3.46 1.75
C ILE A 62 9.18 3.49 1.10
N THR A 63 9.14 3.36 -0.21
CA THR A 63 7.88 3.24 -0.96
C THR A 63 7.57 1.78 -1.21
N LEU A 64 6.38 1.37 -0.81
CA LEU A 64 5.85 0.04 -1.06
C LEU A 64 4.74 0.14 -2.11
N LYS A 65 4.80 -0.70 -3.13
CA LYS A 65 3.69 -0.88 -4.07
C LYS A 65 3.02 -2.22 -3.79
N ALA A 66 1.72 -2.17 -3.51
CA ALA A 66 0.91 -3.36 -3.41
C ALA A 66 0.69 -3.96 -4.80
N ASP A 67 0.74 -5.29 -4.91
CA ASP A 67 0.29 -6.01 -6.08
C ASP A 67 -1.25 -5.98 -6.14
N ASP A 68 -1.83 -5.96 -7.34
CA ASP A 68 -3.29 -5.98 -7.54
C ASP A 68 -3.96 -7.25 -6.99
N LYS A 69 -3.17 -8.30 -6.76
CA LYS A 69 -3.61 -9.56 -6.15
C LYS A 69 -3.46 -9.58 -4.63
N LEU A 70 -2.98 -8.48 -4.03
CA LEU A 70 -2.80 -8.42 -2.58
C LEU A 70 -4.16 -8.53 -1.89
N ALA A 71 -4.29 -9.46 -0.94
CA ALA A 71 -5.54 -9.67 -0.23
C ALA A 71 -5.91 -8.42 0.61
N ILE A 72 -7.21 -8.13 0.66
CA ILE A 72 -7.77 -7.01 1.45
C ILE A 72 -7.73 -7.41 2.92
N ARG A 73 -6.77 -6.87 3.66
CA ARG A 73 -6.58 -7.09 5.09
C ARG A 73 -5.49 -6.18 5.63
N ASP A 74 -5.27 -6.25 6.92
CA ASP A 74 -4.15 -5.60 7.58
C ASP A 74 -2.85 -6.40 7.36
N TYR A 75 -1.77 -5.66 7.13
CA TYR A 75 -0.42 -6.17 7.02
C TYR A 75 0.49 -5.51 8.05
N THR A 76 1.26 -6.30 8.77
CA THR A 76 2.22 -5.78 9.72
C THR A 76 3.57 -5.55 9.05
N LEU A 77 4.08 -4.33 9.13
CA LEU A 77 5.45 -3.98 8.79
C LEU A 77 6.27 -3.97 10.08
N LYS A 78 7.35 -4.73 10.09
CA LYS A 78 8.25 -4.79 11.24
C LYS A 78 9.63 -4.26 10.87
N LEU A 79 10.11 -3.29 11.64
CA LEU A 79 11.48 -2.81 11.60
C LEU A 79 12.24 -3.49 12.73
N GLU A 80 13.24 -4.30 12.38
CA GLU A 80 13.97 -5.12 13.35
C GLU A 80 15.48 -5.13 13.09
N ASN A 81 16.24 -5.54 14.09
CA ASN A 81 17.70 -5.56 14.05
C ASN A 81 18.27 -4.20 13.59
N ILE A 82 17.85 -3.15 14.25
CA ILE A 82 18.31 -1.79 13.99
C ILE A 82 19.68 -1.64 14.65
N THR A 83 20.67 -1.25 13.88
CA THR A 83 21.99 -0.88 14.40
C THR A 83 22.30 0.54 13.94
N LEU A 84 22.68 1.39 14.85
CA LEU A 84 23.17 2.74 14.60
C LEU A 84 24.61 2.83 15.10
N ALA A 85 25.45 3.50 14.34
CA ALA A 85 26.82 3.81 14.76
C ALA A 85 27.07 5.30 14.69
N ASP A 86 27.80 5.83 15.66
CA ASP A 86 28.26 7.21 15.64
C ASP A 86 29.65 7.34 14.97
N ALA A 87 30.17 8.57 14.88
CA ALA A 87 31.47 8.84 14.27
C ALA A 87 32.66 8.32 15.11
N ALA A 88 32.45 7.95 16.36
CA ALA A 88 33.43 7.34 17.24
C ALA A 88 33.32 5.80 17.27
N GLU A 89 32.56 5.21 16.34
CA GLU A 89 32.34 3.77 16.20
C GLU A 89 31.56 3.13 17.38
N ASN A 90 30.88 3.92 18.20
CA ASN A 90 29.99 3.38 19.20
C ASN A 90 28.70 2.87 18.53
N GLU A 91 28.27 1.67 18.89
CA GLU A 91 27.05 1.05 18.36
C GLU A 91 25.88 1.19 19.31
N TYR A 92 24.72 1.45 18.76
CA TYR A 92 23.43 1.59 19.46
C TYR A 92 22.41 0.65 18.82
N TYR A 93 21.65 -0.05 19.62
CA TYR A 93 20.67 -1.04 19.20
C TYR A 93 19.25 -0.64 19.66
N PRO A 94 18.57 0.24 18.91
CA PRO A 94 17.18 0.60 19.21
C PRO A 94 16.27 -0.64 19.20
N SER A 95 15.20 -0.58 19.96
CA SER A 95 14.18 -1.63 19.98
C SER A 95 13.50 -1.77 18.62
N ASP A 96 13.05 -2.98 18.32
CA ASP A 96 12.22 -3.26 17.16
C ASP A 96 10.93 -2.42 17.20
N SER A 97 10.40 -2.11 16.03
CA SER A 97 9.16 -1.35 15.87
C SER A 97 8.25 -2.02 14.86
N GLU A 98 6.95 -1.92 15.10
CA GLU A 98 5.93 -2.46 14.20
C GLU A 98 4.94 -1.37 13.78
N SER A 99 4.41 -1.48 12.58
CA SER A 99 3.36 -0.63 12.05
C SER A 99 2.39 -1.46 11.21
N THR A 100 1.11 -1.12 11.27
CA THR A 100 0.06 -1.80 10.50
C THR A 100 -0.29 -0.98 9.28
N VAL A 101 -0.35 -1.63 8.12
CA VAL A 101 -0.85 -1.08 6.86
C VAL A 101 -2.15 -1.77 6.50
N ASN A 102 -3.22 -0.99 6.42
CA ASN A 102 -4.53 -1.48 6.03
C ASN A 102 -4.67 -1.45 4.50
N VAL A 103 -4.89 -2.60 3.89
CA VAL A 103 -5.16 -2.72 2.45
C VAL A 103 -6.65 -2.83 2.24
N VAL A 104 -7.22 -1.83 1.59
CA VAL A 104 -8.66 -1.73 1.31
C VAL A 104 -8.91 -1.63 -0.19
N THR A 105 -10.10 -1.99 -0.63
CA THR A 105 -10.53 -1.70 -2.00
C THR A 105 -10.81 -0.21 -2.14
N THR A 106 -10.21 0.41 -3.15
CA THR A 106 -10.51 1.80 -3.54
C THR A 106 -11.62 1.87 -4.60
N GLY A 107 -12.16 0.73 -5.03
CA GLY A 107 -13.22 0.66 -6.02
C GLY A 107 -14.59 1.00 -5.43
N ILE A 108 -15.45 1.61 -6.24
CA ILE A 108 -16.89 1.69 -5.95
C ILE A 108 -17.38 0.25 -5.86
N LYS A 109 -17.79 -0.19 -4.67
CA LYS A 109 -18.46 -1.50 -4.55
C LYS A 109 -19.64 -1.49 -5.51
N PRO A 110 -19.75 -2.44 -6.45
CA PRO A 110 -21.02 -2.57 -7.17
C PRO A 110 -22.09 -2.77 -6.10
N ILE A 111 -23.10 -1.93 -6.11
CA ILE A 111 -24.27 -2.12 -5.28
C ILE A 111 -24.88 -3.43 -5.77
N LEU A 112 -24.63 -4.53 -5.06
CA LEU A 112 -25.37 -5.75 -5.26
C LEU A 112 -26.80 -5.42 -4.90
N MET A 113 -27.61 -5.17 -5.92
CA MET A 113 -29.04 -5.03 -5.72
C MET A 113 -29.53 -6.36 -5.13
N ASP A 114 -29.99 -6.29 -3.89
CA ASP A 114 -30.69 -7.38 -3.24
C ASP A 114 -31.79 -7.87 -4.18
N GLY A 115 -31.76 -9.16 -4.51
CA GLY A 115 -32.48 -9.78 -5.61
C GLY A 115 -33.98 -9.92 -5.40
N SER A 116 -34.69 -8.92 -4.90
CA SER A 116 -36.14 -8.98 -4.77
C SER A 116 -36.83 -7.76 -5.38
N SER A 117 -37.29 -7.93 -6.54
CA SER A 117 -38.12 -7.12 -7.45
C SER A 117 -37.35 -6.38 -8.53
N ASP A 118 -37.65 -6.69 -9.78
CA ASP A 118 -37.17 -5.98 -10.97
C ASP A 118 -37.53 -4.49 -10.87
N LYS A 119 -36.58 -3.70 -10.40
CA LYS A 119 -36.73 -2.24 -10.37
C LYS A 119 -36.41 -1.71 -11.75
N ILE A 120 -37.40 -1.15 -12.41
CA ILE A 120 -37.29 -0.57 -13.74
C ILE A 120 -37.07 0.93 -13.60
N TYR A 121 -36.07 1.45 -14.29
CA TYR A 121 -35.74 2.86 -14.31
C TYR A 121 -35.75 3.40 -15.75
N ASP A 122 -36.23 4.64 -15.91
CA ASP A 122 -36.06 5.38 -17.17
C ASP A 122 -34.62 5.90 -17.32
N LEU A 123 -34.32 6.51 -18.47
CA LEU A 123 -32.99 7.08 -18.72
C LEU A 123 -32.66 8.30 -17.86
N GLN A 124 -33.63 8.89 -17.17
CA GLN A 124 -33.45 9.96 -16.19
C GLN A 124 -33.21 9.42 -14.78
N GLY A 125 -33.17 8.09 -14.61
CA GLY A 125 -32.96 7.46 -13.31
C GLY A 125 -34.19 7.38 -12.42
N ARG A 126 -35.38 7.70 -12.93
CA ARG A 126 -36.67 7.64 -12.16
C ARG A 126 -37.20 6.21 -12.23
N ARG A 127 -37.66 5.69 -11.11
CA ARG A 127 -38.33 4.40 -11.04
C ARG A 127 -39.66 4.42 -11.78
N VAL A 128 -39.87 3.41 -12.62
CA VAL A 128 -41.06 3.25 -13.46
C VAL A 128 -41.81 1.97 -13.08
N ASN A 129 -43.07 2.07 -12.78
CA ASN A 129 -43.91 0.92 -12.42
C ASN A 129 -44.61 0.30 -13.64
N THR A 130 -44.70 1.03 -14.74
CA THR A 130 -45.36 0.59 -15.97
C THR A 130 -44.48 0.96 -17.16
N VAL A 131 -44.07 -0.02 -17.92
CA VAL A 131 -43.23 0.19 -19.11
C VAL A 131 -44.13 0.47 -20.33
N LYS A 132 -43.77 1.51 -21.09
CA LYS A 132 -44.32 1.82 -22.42
C LYS A 132 -43.20 1.63 -23.44
N LYS A 133 -43.51 1.85 -24.73
CA LYS A 133 -42.47 1.87 -25.75
C LYS A 133 -41.31 2.79 -25.35
N GLY A 134 -40.09 2.26 -25.30
CA GLY A 134 -38.93 3.05 -24.85
C GLY A 134 -37.75 2.23 -24.41
N ILE A 135 -36.76 2.92 -23.84
CA ILE A 135 -35.53 2.31 -23.29
C ILE A 135 -35.56 2.47 -21.78
N TYR A 136 -35.27 1.38 -21.07
CA TYR A 136 -35.27 1.29 -19.62
C TYR A 136 -34.02 0.60 -19.12
N ILE A 137 -33.71 0.76 -17.85
CA ILE A 137 -32.67 0.04 -17.13
C ILE A 137 -33.33 -0.90 -16.14
N VAL A 138 -33.10 -2.19 -16.28
CA VAL A 138 -33.60 -3.24 -15.39
C VAL A 138 -32.41 -4.03 -14.87
N ASN A 139 -32.22 -4.11 -13.58
CA ASN A 139 -31.10 -4.83 -12.96
C ASN A 139 -29.74 -4.48 -13.58
N GLY A 140 -29.51 -3.18 -13.85
CA GLY A 140 -28.29 -2.70 -14.47
C GLY A 140 -28.11 -3.01 -15.96
N LYS A 141 -29.11 -3.63 -16.61
CA LYS A 141 -29.09 -3.95 -18.04
C LYS A 141 -30.08 -3.09 -18.81
N LYS A 142 -29.73 -2.77 -20.04
CA LYS A 142 -30.61 -2.04 -20.97
C LYS A 142 -31.73 -2.95 -21.45
N LEU A 143 -32.99 -2.52 -21.28
CA LEU A 143 -34.19 -3.12 -21.84
C LEU A 143 -34.77 -2.19 -22.90
N ILE A 144 -35.07 -2.72 -24.10
CA ILE A 144 -35.79 -1.99 -25.14
C ILE A 144 -37.17 -2.61 -25.27
N VAL A 145 -38.21 -1.77 -25.09
CA VAL A 145 -39.61 -2.17 -25.28
C VAL A 145 -40.08 -1.58 -26.62
N SER A 146 -40.38 -2.46 -27.57
CA SER A 146 -40.96 -2.13 -28.89
C SER A 146 -42.31 -2.80 -28.98
N THR A 147 -43.35 -2.06 -29.20
CA THR A 147 -44.69 -2.57 -29.62
C THR A 147 -44.96 -2.09 -31.00
#